data_f595fad463a4104760728a07e886ed30
#
_entry.id   f595fad463a4104760728a07e886ed30
#
_cell.length_a   1.000
_cell.length_b   1.000
_cell.length_c   1.000
_cell.angle_alpha   90.00
_cell.angle_beta   90.00
_cell.angle_gamma   90.00
#
_symmetry.space_group_name_H-M   'P 1'
#
loop_
_entity.id
_entity.type
_entity.pdbx_description
1 polymer ?
#
loop_
_entity_poly.entity_id
_entity_poly.type
_entity_poly.pdbx_seq_one_letter_code
_entity_poly.pdbx_strand_id
1 'polypeptide(L)'
;MKYIFCLGIWICFVLKDIYLILCFSIIFSIYLYIRFKKKFIVLLWFLCSFLTLFFFPSYHPAEKGTYEIIEIKNKYCIARNEDTKVVVYGLDQANFGDKYQLDEFENIYSLKNIHQFNFESYMNKNNIYECTNGKENQCIKKSDSIKSYIFQKLKEKPLCLLYLYGIYDPDSINLLARLSLPFLVCMHILEKILNTIISENKTKFVCILISILYGYLFTFKIALVRYILNQIVKYIDSESFCITSILLLFLFPYSSCDFSYILPFGLGWIQKYIKKQNKLASFIFIYSLQFIYFHEINLLALFFFSFFKNINVILFLSSFFIDISFLNIQMPVFHYVPNLIFYSLMILLFYYLIHNQIKYSILILFLCSPVYSSYLNPFFHVYTLDIGQGDCTLIVEPYKKSVVMIDCGQNLYRNNVEKIILPVLEDLQIHTIDTLIVTHEDFDHSGGKEELSEKIKINQIVEDSNEEIKVNYTFYSLLPERNIKDENDSSIVSYFQYDTCSFLWMGDASISIENQLLQRYDLDVDVLKLGHHGSRTSSSFHFLEKIDPTLGIISVGKDNKYNHPSSKVISNAHLLGIDLLMTKEEGMIHIFTLKKFTFFVTATGLFGMI
;
A
#
# COMPACT_ATOMS: atom_id res chain seq x y z
N MET A 1 6.87 -4.76 33.06
CA MET A 1 5.41 -4.64 33.12
C MET A 1 4.88 -3.58 32.14
N LYS A 2 5.28 -2.29 32.24
CA LYS A 2 4.81 -1.18 31.37
C LYS A 2 4.88 -1.52 29.87
N TYR A 3 5.98 -2.10 29.39
CA TYR A 3 6.18 -2.47 27.98
C TYR A 3 5.22 -3.57 27.50
N ILE A 4 5.00 -4.61 28.33
CA ILE A 4 4.06 -5.70 27.98
C ILE A 4 2.63 -5.15 27.88
N PHE A 5 2.25 -4.28 28.81
CA PHE A 5 0.95 -3.63 28.80
C PHE A 5 0.79 -2.73 27.56
N CYS A 6 1.82 -1.94 27.22
CA CYS A 6 1.83 -1.11 26.02
C CYS A 6 1.70 -1.93 24.74
N LEU A 7 2.39 -3.08 24.65
CA LEU A 7 2.26 -4.00 23.52
C LEU A 7 0.83 -4.54 23.41
N GLY A 8 0.21 -4.93 24.52
CA GLY A 8 -1.16 -5.41 24.52
C GLY A 8 -2.15 -4.36 24.00
N ILE A 9 -2.06 -3.12 24.46
CA ILE A 9 -2.91 -2.01 23.97
C ILE A 9 -2.69 -1.78 22.48
N TRP A 10 -1.43 -1.79 22.02
CA TRP A 10 -1.13 -1.67 20.60
C TRP A 10 -1.80 -2.78 19.78
N ILE A 11 -1.76 -4.04 20.24
CA ILE A 11 -2.43 -5.17 19.57
C ILE A 11 -3.95 -4.92 19.48
N CYS A 12 -4.60 -4.39 20.52
CA CYS A 12 -6.02 -4.03 20.45
C CYS A 12 -6.32 -3.03 19.32
N PHE A 13 -5.48 -2.01 19.14
CA PHE A 13 -5.64 -1.05 18.03
C PHE A 13 -5.32 -1.64 16.66
N VAL A 14 -4.49 -2.67 16.58
CA VAL A 14 -4.20 -3.39 15.31
C VAL A 14 -5.37 -4.28 14.91
N LEU A 15 -5.98 -5.00 15.85
CA LEU A 15 -7.05 -5.96 15.57
C LEU A 15 -8.31 -5.31 14.99
N LYS A 16 -8.69 -4.11 15.44
CA LYS A 16 -9.83 -3.29 14.98
C LYS A 16 -11.23 -3.93 15.06
N ASP A 17 -11.31 -5.25 15.19
CA ASP A 17 -12.54 -6.01 15.30
C ASP A 17 -12.91 -6.23 16.77
N ILE A 18 -14.20 -6.00 17.13
CA ILE A 18 -14.67 -6.07 18.52
C ILE A 18 -14.52 -7.48 19.10
N TYR A 19 -14.81 -8.52 18.32
CA TYR A 19 -14.75 -9.90 18.79
C TYR A 19 -13.30 -10.35 18.98
N LEU A 20 -12.41 -9.97 18.04
CA LEU A 20 -10.97 -10.26 18.15
C LEU A 20 -10.35 -9.52 19.34
N ILE A 21 -10.71 -8.26 19.59
CA ILE A 21 -10.26 -7.49 20.75
C ILE A 21 -10.72 -8.15 22.05
N LEU A 22 -11.97 -8.58 22.13
CA LEU A 22 -12.51 -9.24 23.32
C LEU A 22 -11.81 -10.59 23.57
N CYS A 23 -11.68 -11.44 22.56
CA CYS A 23 -10.95 -12.71 22.66
C CYS A 23 -9.49 -12.50 23.11
N PHE A 24 -8.79 -11.58 22.47
CA PHE A 24 -7.41 -11.24 22.83
C PHE A 24 -7.34 -10.70 24.26
N SER A 25 -8.27 -9.82 24.68
CA SER A 25 -8.28 -9.23 26.02
C SER A 25 -8.46 -10.28 27.11
N ILE A 26 -9.28 -11.31 26.89
CA ILE A 26 -9.45 -12.44 27.81
C ILE A 26 -8.14 -13.25 27.92
N ILE A 27 -7.58 -13.65 26.79
CA ILE A 27 -6.33 -14.45 26.76
C ILE A 27 -5.19 -13.69 27.42
N PHE A 28 -5.04 -12.41 27.07
CA PHE A 28 -3.97 -11.57 27.63
C PHE A 28 -4.15 -11.26 29.11
N SER A 29 -5.40 -11.21 29.60
CA SER A 29 -5.71 -11.09 31.02
C SER A 29 -5.22 -12.30 31.82
N ILE A 30 -5.44 -13.50 31.29
CA ILE A 30 -4.96 -14.75 31.90
C ILE A 30 -3.42 -14.73 31.96
N TYR A 31 -2.78 -14.34 30.84
CA TYR A 31 -1.31 -14.17 30.80
C TYR A 31 -0.81 -13.18 31.84
N LEU A 32 -1.41 -11.99 31.94
CA LEU A 32 -1.02 -10.96 32.92
C LEU A 32 -1.20 -11.46 34.35
N TYR A 33 -2.30 -12.19 34.63
CA TYR A 33 -2.56 -12.75 35.96
C TYR A 33 -1.51 -13.80 36.34
N ILE A 34 -1.23 -14.76 35.45
CA ILE A 34 -0.21 -15.79 35.67
C ILE A 34 1.16 -15.17 35.88
N ARG A 35 1.53 -14.16 35.07
CA ARG A 35 2.86 -13.56 35.04
C ARG A 35 3.13 -12.64 36.24
N PHE A 36 2.14 -11.86 36.65
CA PHE A 36 2.31 -10.81 37.66
C PHE A 36 1.57 -11.06 38.97
N LYS A 37 0.59 -11.98 39.00
CA LYS A 37 -0.25 -12.33 40.16
C LYS A 37 -0.95 -11.14 40.83
N LYS A 38 -1.20 -10.03 40.10
CA LYS A 38 -1.81 -8.79 40.60
C LYS A 38 -3.16 -8.54 39.92
N LYS A 39 -4.27 -8.71 40.68
CA LYS A 39 -5.65 -8.50 40.18
C LYS A 39 -5.86 -7.09 39.63
N PHE A 40 -5.25 -6.06 40.24
CA PHE A 40 -5.34 -4.65 39.79
C PHE A 40 -4.82 -4.45 38.35
N ILE A 41 -3.74 -5.14 37.97
CA ILE A 41 -3.19 -5.05 36.61
C ILE A 41 -4.18 -5.62 35.58
N VAL A 42 -4.85 -6.71 35.93
CA VAL A 42 -5.88 -7.32 35.06
C VAL A 42 -7.08 -6.41 34.91
N LEU A 43 -7.54 -5.80 36.01
CA LEU A 43 -8.65 -4.85 35.96
C LEU A 43 -8.31 -3.61 35.11
N LEU A 44 -7.11 -3.03 35.31
CA LEU A 44 -6.64 -1.92 34.51
C LEU A 44 -6.52 -2.28 33.04
N TRP A 45 -6.07 -3.50 32.73
CA TRP A 45 -6.00 -4.02 31.37
C TRP A 45 -7.39 -4.07 30.72
N PHE A 46 -8.39 -4.66 31.39
CA PHE A 46 -9.76 -4.74 30.88
C PHE A 46 -10.33 -3.35 30.63
N LEU A 47 -10.14 -2.42 31.55
CA LEU A 47 -10.60 -1.05 31.36
C LEU A 47 -9.96 -0.40 30.14
N CYS A 48 -8.64 -0.50 29.98
CA CYS A 48 -7.94 0.09 28.84
C CYS A 48 -8.30 -0.59 27.51
N SER A 49 -8.40 -1.93 27.47
CA SER A 49 -8.81 -2.63 26.24
C SER A 49 -10.26 -2.34 25.84
N PHE A 50 -11.15 -2.23 26.81
CA PHE A 50 -12.53 -1.81 26.57
C PHE A 50 -12.61 -0.37 26.04
N LEU A 51 -11.82 0.54 26.58
CA LEU A 51 -11.76 1.93 26.10
C LEU A 51 -11.32 2.02 24.63
N THR A 52 -10.50 1.10 24.12
CA THR A 52 -10.09 1.15 22.71
C THR A 52 -11.26 1.08 21.75
N LEU A 53 -12.36 0.41 22.14
CA LEU A 53 -13.55 0.25 21.30
C LEU A 53 -14.28 1.59 21.03
N PHE A 54 -14.14 2.56 21.92
CA PHE A 54 -14.81 3.87 21.78
C PHE A 54 -14.00 4.88 20.95
N PHE A 55 -12.75 4.57 20.63
CA PHE A 55 -11.87 5.48 19.90
C PHE A 55 -11.86 5.28 18.39
N PHE A 56 -12.57 4.27 17.87
CA PHE A 56 -12.80 4.15 16.43
C PHE A 56 -14.03 4.98 16.06
N PRO A 57 -13.86 6.10 15.31
CA PRO A 57 -14.98 6.92 14.90
C PRO A 57 -15.92 6.11 13.99
N SER A 58 -17.20 6.33 14.17
CA SER A 58 -18.24 5.83 13.28
C SER A 58 -18.15 6.52 11.92
N TYR A 59 -18.49 5.79 10.86
CA TYR A 59 -18.67 6.37 9.53
C TYR A 59 -19.93 7.25 9.54
N HIS A 60 -19.79 8.47 9.07
CA HIS A 60 -20.89 9.38 8.76
C HIS A 60 -20.76 9.77 7.30
N PRO A 61 -21.78 9.54 6.47
CA PRO A 61 -21.76 9.96 5.07
C PRO A 61 -21.67 11.49 4.97
N ALA A 62 -21.01 11.96 3.91
CA ALA A 62 -20.94 13.39 3.65
C ALA A 62 -22.31 13.91 3.18
N GLU A 63 -22.72 15.05 3.70
CA GLU A 63 -23.97 15.70 3.35
C GLU A 63 -23.70 17.05 2.67
N LYS A 64 -24.63 17.46 1.80
CA LYS A 64 -24.59 18.78 1.16
C LYS A 64 -24.44 19.87 2.22
N GLY A 65 -23.43 20.75 2.05
CA GLY A 65 -23.17 21.78 3.05
C GLY A 65 -21.89 22.57 2.83
N THR A 66 -21.59 23.40 3.82
CA THR A 66 -20.39 24.22 3.82
C THR A 66 -19.22 23.46 4.46
N TYR A 67 -18.14 23.35 3.73
CA TYR A 67 -16.90 22.67 4.14
C TYR A 67 -15.73 23.65 4.20
N GLU A 68 -14.90 23.52 5.23
CA GLU A 68 -13.69 24.32 5.43
C GLU A 68 -12.45 23.53 5.04
N ILE A 69 -11.57 24.13 4.23
CA ILE A 69 -10.30 23.50 3.81
C ILE A 69 -9.36 23.42 5.02
N ILE A 70 -9.03 22.20 5.42
CA ILE A 70 -8.16 21.93 6.58
C ILE A 70 -6.77 21.45 6.18
N GLU A 71 -6.63 20.83 5.00
CA GLU A 71 -5.37 20.33 4.48
C GLU A 71 -5.28 20.54 2.96
N ILE A 72 -4.10 20.89 2.47
CA ILE A 72 -3.84 21.11 1.05
C ILE A 72 -2.71 20.18 0.62
N LYS A 73 -2.89 19.48 -0.51
CA LYS A 73 -1.91 18.64 -1.19
C LYS A 73 -1.78 19.08 -2.64
N ASN A 74 -0.83 18.49 -3.40
CA ASN A 74 -0.60 18.88 -4.79
C ASN A 74 -1.81 18.68 -5.71
N LYS A 75 -2.55 17.57 -5.52
CA LYS A 75 -3.64 17.15 -6.43
C LYS A 75 -5.03 17.22 -5.80
N TYR A 76 -5.12 17.46 -4.51
CA TYR A 76 -6.39 17.48 -3.77
C TYR A 76 -6.27 18.30 -2.50
N CYS A 77 -7.42 18.69 -1.96
CA CYS A 77 -7.55 19.27 -0.63
C CYS A 77 -8.38 18.34 0.26
N ILE A 78 -8.23 18.45 1.58
CA ILE A 78 -9.15 17.83 2.53
C ILE A 78 -9.99 18.96 3.12
N ALA A 79 -11.30 18.83 2.99
CA ALA A 79 -12.26 19.74 3.55
C ALA A 79 -13.04 19.05 4.68
N ARG A 80 -13.52 19.82 5.64
CA ARG A 80 -14.26 19.34 6.81
C ARG A 80 -15.47 20.21 7.07
N ASN A 81 -16.59 19.56 7.40
CA ASN A 81 -17.70 20.18 8.13
C ASN A 81 -17.65 19.75 9.62
N GLU A 82 -18.73 19.88 10.36
CA GLU A 82 -18.78 19.55 11.81
C GLU A 82 -18.42 18.08 12.07
N ASP A 83 -18.93 17.14 11.27
CA ASP A 83 -18.88 15.69 11.55
C ASP A 83 -18.03 14.90 10.55
N THR A 84 -17.88 15.37 9.30
CA THR A 84 -17.25 14.60 8.22
C THR A 84 -16.08 15.31 7.57
N LYS A 85 -15.19 14.51 6.99
CA LYS A 85 -14.07 14.95 6.16
C LYS A 85 -14.21 14.36 4.77
N VAL A 86 -13.90 15.16 3.75
CA VAL A 86 -13.99 14.76 2.35
C VAL A 86 -12.74 15.18 1.59
N VAL A 87 -12.40 14.42 0.54
CA VAL A 87 -11.38 14.81 -0.43
C VAL A 87 -12.02 15.70 -1.50
N VAL A 88 -11.39 16.82 -1.82
CA VAL A 88 -11.85 17.75 -2.86
C VAL A 88 -10.77 17.87 -3.93
N TYR A 89 -11.11 17.50 -5.15
CA TYR A 89 -10.23 17.62 -6.31
C TYR A 89 -10.48 18.94 -7.06
N GLY A 90 -9.47 19.42 -7.80
CA GLY A 90 -9.63 20.55 -8.73
C GLY A 90 -9.69 21.93 -8.09
N LEU A 91 -9.30 22.08 -6.83
CA LEU A 91 -9.20 23.37 -6.15
C LEU A 91 -7.74 23.89 -6.15
N ASP A 92 -7.25 24.37 -7.30
CA ASP A 92 -5.85 24.79 -7.46
C ASP A 92 -5.49 26.08 -6.70
N GLN A 93 -6.48 26.88 -6.34
CA GLN A 93 -6.31 28.17 -5.66
C GLN A 93 -6.82 28.20 -4.21
N ALA A 94 -7.15 27.05 -3.65
CA ALA A 94 -7.63 26.96 -2.27
C ALA A 94 -6.57 27.36 -1.25
N ASN A 95 -7.02 27.95 -0.14
CA ASN A 95 -6.19 28.28 1.02
C ASN A 95 -6.75 27.61 2.29
N PHE A 96 -5.91 27.49 3.31
CA PHE A 96 -6.34 26.97 4.60
C PHE A 96 -7.45 27.84 5.22
N GLY A 97 -8.57 27.21 5.57
CA GLY A 97 -9.71 27.87 6.17
C GLY A 97 -10.70 28.49 5.17
N ASP A 98 -10.44 28.39 3.85
CA ASP A 98 -11.44 28.77 2.85
C ASP A 98 -12.66 27.87 2.97
N LYS A 99 -13.85 28.44 2.77
CA LYS A 99 -15.13 27.73 2.86
C LYS A 99 -15.77 27.59 1.49
N TYR A 100 -16.13 26.37 1.16
CA TYR A 100 -16.77 25.99 -0.11
C TYR A 100 -18.13 25.34 0.16
N GLN A 101 -19.09 25.60 -0.71
CA GLN A 101 -20.32 24.82 -0.77
C GLN A 101 -20.03 23.55 -1.56
N LEU A 102 -20.26 22.38 -0.97
CA LEU A 102 -20.09 21.09 -1.61
C LEU A 102 -21.42 20.35 -1.61
N ASP A 103 -21.82 19.83 -2.76
CA ASP A 103 -23.17 19.32 -2.97
C ASP A 103 -23.23 17.85 -3.37
N GLU A 104 -22.24 17.35 -4.11
CA GLU A 104 -22.21 15.99 -4.63
C GLU A 104 -20.98 15.24 -4.12
N PHE A 105 -21.17 14.01 -3.65
CA PHE A 105 -20.12 13.19 -3.09
C PHE A 105 -20.13 11.79 -3.71
N GLU A 106 -18.96 11.28 -3.97
CA GLU A 106 -18.73 9.92 -4.45
C GLU A 106 -17.77 9.19 -3.51
N ASN A 107 -17.89 7.88 -3.42
CA ASN A 107 -16.92 7.09 -2.67
C ASN A 107 -15.54 7.18 -3.31
N ILE A 108 -14.50 7.39 -2.50
CA ILE A 108 -13.12 7.36 -2.97
C ILE A 108 -12.85 5.98 -3.56
N TYR A 109 -12.37 5.98 -4.79
CA TYR A 109 -11.94 4.77 -5.49
C TYR A 109 -10.51 4.91 -5.98
N SER A 110 -9.72 3.87 -5.83
CA SER A 110 -8.41 3.74 -6.44
C SER A 110 -8.22 2.33 -6.97
N LEU A 111 -7.45 2.17 -8.03
CA LEU A 111 -6.99 0.85 -8.45
C LEU A 111 -6.14 0.26 -7.34
N LYS A 112 -6.30 -1.03 -7.13
CA LYS A 112 -5.71 -1.74 -5.99
C LYS A 112 -4.78 -2.82 -6.52
N ASN A 113 -3.50 -2.49 -6.66
CA ASN A 113 -2.50 -3.52 -6.92
C ASN A 113 -1.72 -3.80 -5.62
N ILE A 114 -1.48 -5.07 -5.34
CA ILE A 114 -0.66 -5.50 -4.22
C ILE A 114 0.70 -4.83 -4.43
N HIS A 115 1.22 -4.06 -3.53
CA HIS A 115 2.48 -3.36 -3.63
C HIS A 115 2.41 -1.91 -4.10
N GLN A 116 1.27 -1.45 -4.61
CA GLN A 116 1.06 -0.05 -4.94
C GLN A 116 0.40 0.72 -3.79
N PHE A 117 0.64 2.03 -3.76
CA PHE A 117 0.00 2.90 -2.79
C PHE A 117 -1.51 2.93 -3.00
N ASN A 118 -2.25 2.39 -2.06
CA ASN A 118 -3.71 2.38 -2.08
C ASN A 118 -4.24 3.67 -1.43
N PHE A 119 -4.63 4.63 -2.27
CA PHE A 119 -5.14 5.94 -1.84
C PHE A 119 -6.44 5.82 -1.05
N GLU A 120 -7.36 4.96 -1.47
CA GLU A 120 -8.61 4.70 -0.77
C GLU A 120 -8.34 4.19 0.67
N SER A 121 -7.51 3.16 0.80
CA SER A 121 -7.13 2.63 2.12
C SER A 121 -6.43 3.67 3.00
N TYR A 122 -5.59 4.52 2.40
CA TYR A 122 -4.93 5.61 3.12
C TYR A 122 -5.93 6.66 3.63
N MET A 123 -6.91 7.05 2.83
CA MET A 123 -7.95 7.99 3.22
C MET A 123 -8.90 7.38 4.26
N ASN A 124 -9.32 6.13 4.07
CA ASN A 124 -10.18 5.42 5.02
C ASN A 124 -9.53 5.31 6.41
N LYS A 125 -8.21 5.11 6.50
CA LYS A 125 -7.44 5.16 7.76
C LYS A 125 -7.49 6.54 8.45
N ASN A 126 -7.78 7.60 7.71
CA ASN A 126 -7.92 8.95 8.24
C ASN A 126 -9.40 9.35 8.45
N ASN A 127 -10.31 8.38 8.38
CA ASN A 127 -11.77 8.57 8.46
C ASN A 127 -12.32 9.48 7.34
N ILE A 128 -11.82 9.28 6.10
CA ILE A 128 -12.22 9.99 4.90
C ILE A 128 -12.58 8.94 3.85
N TYR A 129 -13.86 8.88 3.49
CA TYR A 129 -14.40 7.83 2.62
C TYR A 129 -14.89 8.37 1.29
N GLU A 130 -15.18 9.68 1.21
CA GLU A 130 -15.83 10.31 0.08
C GLU A 130 -15.02 11.44 -0.50
N CYS A 131 -15.23 11.71 -1.77
CA CYS A 131 -14.61 12.78 -2.52
C CYS A 131 -15.63 13.55 -3.36
N THR A 132 -15.22 14.73 -3.80
CA THR A 132 -16.01 15.58 -4.70
C THR A 132 -15.11 16.34 -5.66
N ASN A 133 -15.67 16.78 -6.78
CA ASN A 133 -14.99 17.67 -7.71
C ASN A 133 -15.28 19.13 -7.32
N GLY A 134 -14.23 19.86 -6.94
CA GLY A 134 -14.31 21.26 -6.53
C GLY A 134 -14.40 22.29 -7.66
N LYS A 135 -14.21 21.89 -8.92
CA LYS A 135 -14.19 22.85 -10.06
C LYS A 135 -15.52 23.58 -10.25
N GLU A 136 -16.62 22.92 -9.93
CA GLU A 136 -17.98 23.46 -10.07
C GLU A 136 -18.49 24.12 -8.79
N ASN A 137 -17.74 24.04 -7.70
CA ASN A 137 -18.16 24.49 -6.39
C ASN A 137 -17.72 25.93 -6.10
N GLN A 138 -18.61 26.75 -5.57
CA GLN A 138 -18.35 28.15 -5.26
C GLN A 138 -17.62 28.30 -3.91
N CYS A 139 -16.56 29.13 -3.92
CA CYS A 139 -15.95 29.60 -2.69
C CYS A 139 -16.89 30.63 -2.03
N ILE A 140 -17.49 30.28 -0.90
CA ILE A 140 -18.40 31.14 -0.16
C ILE A 140 -17.66 32.21 0.64
N LYS A 141 -16.51 31.82 1.24
CA LYS A 141 -15.73 32.70 2.09
C LYS A 141 -14.25 32.35 2.02
N LYS A 142 -13.43 33.35 1.69
CA LYS A 142 -11.96 33.24 1.80
C LYS A 142 -11.54 33.45 3.26
N SER A 143 -10.48 32.75 3.66
CA SER A 143 -9.95 32.81 5.01
C SER A 143 -8.95 33.94 5.19
N ASP A 144 -9.15 34.77 6.21
CA ASP A 144 -8.22 35.81 6.64
C ASP A 144 -7.29 35.33 7.79
N SER A 145 -7.15 34.01 7.97
CA SER A 145 -6.35 33.44 9.05
C SER A 145 -4.85 33.65 8.85
N ILE A 146 -4.11 33.76 9.95
CA ILE A 146 -2.63 33.84 9.92
C ILE A 146 -2.05 32.63 9.16
N LYS A 147 -2.66 31.45 9.30
CA LYS A 147 -2.24 30.24 8.60
C LYS A 147 -2.38 30.39 7.08
N SER A 148 -3.50 30.94 6.61
CA SER A 148 -3.72 31.23 5.18
C SER A 148 -2.71 32.22 4.64
N TYR A 149 -2.46 33.30 5.38
CA TYR A 149 -1.46 34.32 5.00
C TYR A 149 -0.05 33.75 4.87
N ILE A 150 0.38 32.96 5.87
CA ILE A 150 1.72 32.32 5.83
C ILE A 150 1.81 31.34 4.66
N PHE A 151 0.78 30.53 4.42
CA PHE A 151 0.75 29.58 3.31
C PHE A 151 0.90 30.29 1.95
N GLN A 152 0.14 31.37 1.73
CA GLN A 152 0.24 32.16 0.51
C GLN A 152 1.66 32.73 0.28
N LYS A 153 2.31 33.22 1.34
CA LYS A 153 3.68 33.75 1.26
C LYS A 153 4.74 32.67 0.97
N LEU A 154 4.46 31.41 1.33
CA LEU A 154 5.35 30.29 1.12
C LEU A 154 5.03 29.48 -0.15
N LYS A 155 3.92 29.80 -0.85
CA LYS A 155 3.46 29.05 -2.03
C LYS A 155 4.51 28.98 -3.15
N GLU A 156 5.33 30.00 -3.28
CA GLU A 156 6.41 30.09 -4.27
C GLU A 156 7.73 29.43 -3.82
N LYS A 157 7.76 28.83 -2.61
CA LYS A 157 8.95 28.18 -2.04
C LYS A 157 8.73 26.66 -1.87
N PRO A 158 9.02 25.85 -2.90
CA PRO A 158 8.72 24.41 -2.90
C PRO A 158 9.29 23.64 -1.69
N LEU A 159 10.53 23.93 -1.29
CA LEU A 159 11.14 23.28 -0.12
C LEU A 159 10.47 23.66 1.21
N CYS A 160 10.00 24.90 1.37
CA CYS A 160 9.23 25.29 2.53
C CYS A 160 7.89 24.54 2.58
N LEU A 161 7.20 24.41 1.44
CA LEU A 161 5.95 23.64 1.34
C LEU A 161 6.17 22.16 1.71
N LEU A 162 7.25 21.57 1.21
CA LEU A 162 7.63 20.20 1.52
C LEU A 162 7.86 20.01 3.04
N TYR A 163 8.71 20.83 3.65
CA TYR A 163 9.09 20.64 5.06
C TYR A 163 7.97 20.99 6.04
N LEU A 164 7.24 22.07 5.79
CA LEU A 164 6.22 22.59 6.71
C LEU A 164 4.87 21.87 6.53
N TYR A 165 4.42 21.74 5.29
CA TYR A 165 3.09 21.20 4.99
C TYR A 165 3.11 19.78 4.42
N GLY A 166 4.28 19.29 3.97
CA GLY A 166 4.39 17.98 3.31
C GLY A 166 3.77 17.97 1.92
N ILE A 167 3.78 19.14 1.26
CA ILE A 167 3.35 19.32 -0.13
C ILE A 167 4.60 19.19 -0.99
N TYR A 168 4.62 18.23 -1.90
CA TYR A 168 5.77 17.94 -2.76
C TYR A 168 5.31 17.49 -4.13
N ASP A 169 6.12 17.77 -5.14
CA ASP A 169 5.95 17.19 -6.46
C ASP A 169 6.31 15.69 -6.39
N PRO A 170 5.45 14.78 -6.90
CA PRO A 170 5.74 13.33 -6.92
C PRO A 170 7.07 13.00 -7.59
N ASP A 171 7.46 13.75 -8.63
CA ASP A 171 8.71 13.53 -9.35
C ASP A 171 9.95 14.04 -8.59
N SER A 172 9.75 14.80 -7.50
CA SER A 172 10.80 15.35 -6.65
C SER A 172 10.87 14.68 -5.27
N ILE A 173 10.58 13.38 -5.17
CA ILE A 173 10.56 12.66 -3.90
C ILE A 173 11.94 12.70 -3.24
N ASN A 174 12.12 13.67 -2.36
CA ASN A 174 13.30 13.74 -1.52
C ASN A 174 13.13 12.79 -0.34
N LEU A 175 13.76 11.60 -0.41
CA LEU A 175 13.74 10.59 0.65
C LEU A 175 14.16 11.18 2.01
N LEU A 176 15.00 12.21 2.00
CA LEU A 176 15.44 12.93 3.20
C LEU A 176 14.28 13.59 3.94
N ALA A 177 13.27 14.08 3.23
CA ALA A 177 12.08 14.67 3.84
C ALA A 177 11.18 13.60 4.50
N ARG A 178 11.23 12.36 4.02
CA ARG A 178 10.50 11.23 4.63
C ARG A 178 11.16 10.73 5.92
N LEU A 179 12.51 10.77 6.00
CA LEU A 179 13.27 10.16 7.09
C LEU A 179 13.44 11.08 8.30
N SER A 180 13.28 12.39 8.18
CA SER A 180 13.48 13.30 9.31
C SER A 180 12.46 14.43 9.32
N LEU A 181 12.09 14.85 10.52
CA LEU A 181 11.42 16.11 10.76
C LEU A 181 12.48 17.13 11.19
N PRO A 182 13.03 17.97 10.30
CA PRO A 182 14.11 18.88 10.61
C PRO A 182 13.78 19.78 11.79
N PHE A 183 12.51 20.19 11.91
CA PHE A 183 12.02 20.95 13.05
C PHE A 183 12.29 20.26 14.39
N LEU A 184 12.08 18.93 14.52
CA LEU A 184 12.32 18.21 15.77
C LEU A 184 13.82 18.15 16.11
N VAL A 185 14.68 18.10 15.09
CA VAL A 185 16.14 18.19 15.30
C VAL A 185 16.52 19.59 15.82
N CYS A 186 15.94 20.64 15.24
CA CYS A 186 16.09 22.02 15.74
C CYS A 186 15.61 22.15 17.19
N MET A 187 14.46 21.55 17.52
CA MET A 187 13.95 21.52 18.90
C MET A 187 14.88 20.81 19.87
N HIS A 188 15.51 19.71 19.51
CA HIS A 188 16.51 19.04 20.34
C HIS A 188 17.78 19.88 20.54
N ILE A 189 18.21 20.60 19.51
CA ILE A 189 19.34 21.53 19.62
C ILE A 189 18.97 22.69 20.56
N LEU A 190 17.78 23.27 20.37
CA LEU A 190 17.26 24.35 21.20
C LEU A 190 17.13 23.91 22.67
N GLU A 191 16.60 22.71 22.93
CA GLU A 191 16.49 22.12 24.27
C GLU A 191 17.86 22.03 24.96
N LYS A 192 18.89 21.58 24.23
CA LYS A 192 20.26 21.53 24.78
C LYS A 192 20.81 22.92 25.10
N ILE A 193 20.62 23.90 24.21
CA ILE A 193 21.08 25.28 24.44
C ILE A 193 20.33 25.90 25.62
N LEU A 194 19.01 25.79 25.69
CA LEU A 194 18.21 26.37 26.75
C LEU A 194 18.54 25.76 28.11
N ASN A 195 18.84 24.47 28.19
CA ASN A 195 19.24 23.80 29.43
C ASN A 195 20.57 24.32 30.01
N THR A 196 21.40 25.04 29.22
CA THR A 196 22.58 25.72 29.73
C THR A 196 22.27 27.09 30.34
N ILE A 197 21.09 27.66 30.05
CA ILE A 197 20.73 29.04 30.44
C ILE A 197 19.63 29.04 31.48
N ILE A 198 18.66 28.15 31.37
CA ILE A 198 17.49 28.09 32.26
C ILE A 198 17.28 26.66 32.78
N SER A 199 16.46 26.53 33.84
CA SER A 199 16.18 25.23 34.44
C SER A 199 15.45 24.29 33.47
N GLU A 200 15.69 22.99 33.63
CA GLU A 200 15.11 21.92 32.77
C GLU A 200 13.60 22.03 32.63
N ASN A 201 12.87 22.32 33.73
CA ASN A 201 11.42 22.46 33.66
C ASN A 201 10.97 23.66 32.84
N LYS A 202 11.66 24.81 32.95
CA LYS A 202 11.37 25.99 32.11
C LYS A 202 11.70 25.71 30.65
N THR A 203 12.80 25.00 30.34
CA THR A 203 13.17 24.58 29.01
C THR A 203 12.06 23.70 28.38
N LYS A 204 11.60 22.68 29.11
CA LYS A 204 10.49 21.82 28.64
C LYS A 204 9.24 22.63 28.30
N PHE A 205 8.87 23.56 29.19
CA PHE A 205 7.71 24.42 28.96
C PHE A 205 7.84 25.28 27.70
N VAL A 206 8.98 25.94 27.48
CA VAL A 206 9.26 26.72 26.27
C VAL A 206 9.21 25.84 25.03
N CYS A 207 9.83 24.67 25.06
CA CYS A 207 9.82 23.73 23.94
C CYS A 207 8.39 23.23 23.61
N ILE A 208 7.55 22.99 24.61
CA ILE A 208 6.14 22.62 24.41
C ILE A 208 5.39 23.77 23.71
N LEU A 209 5.54 25.01 24.21
CA LEU A 209 4.86 26.18 23.63
C LEU A 209 5.25 26.40 22.15
N ILE A 210 6.55 26.36 21.84
CA ILE A 210 7.04 26.50 20.47
C ILE A 210 6.48 25.37 19.58
N SER A 211 6.45 24.15 20.09
CA SER A 211 5.94 22.98 19.35
C SER A 211 4.43 23.06 19.09
N ILE A 212 3.65 23.55 20.06
CA ILE A 212 2.21 23.78 19.89
C ILE A 212 1.96 24.88 18.84
N LEU A 213 2.71 26.00 18.93
CA LEU A 213 2.61 27.10 17.96
C LEU A 213 2.95 26.60 16.55
N TYR A 214 4.02 25.82 16.40
CA TYR A 214 4.40 25.22 15.12
C TYR A 214 3.29 24.29 14.58
N GLY A 215 2.73 23.41 15.43
CA GLY A 215 1.65 22.52 15.05
C GLY A 215 0.37 23.27 14.61
N TYR A 216 0.05 24.36 15.28
CA TYR A 216 -1.08 25.23 14.92
C TYR A 216 -0.89 25.91 13.56
N LEU A 217 0.30 26.46 13.29
CA LEU A 217 0.60 27.17 12.03
C LEU A 217 0.72 26.23 10.84
N PHE A 218 1.29 25.05 11.03
CA PHE A 218 1.61 24.15 9.93
C PHE A 218 0.77 22.87 9.93
N THR A 219 1.05 21.92 10.79
CA THR A 219 0.21 20.73 11.03
C THR A 219 0.66 19.99 12.28
N PHE A 220 -0.26 19.35 13.00
CA PHE A 220 0.06 18.43 14.10
C PHE A 220 0.39 17.02 13.58
N LYS A 221 1.57 16.86 12.97
CA LYS A 221 2.06 15.53 12.56
C LYS A 221 2.29 14.64 13.80
N ILE A 222 2.05 13.33 13.68
CA ILE A 222 2.18 12.34 14.78
C ILE A 222 3.51 12.47 15.53
N ALA A 223 4.61 12.68 14.81
CA ALA A 223 5.93 12.80 15.43
C ALA A 223 6.07 14.08 16.28
N LEU A 224 5.41 15.19 15.90
CA LEU A 224 5.37 16.42 16.69
C LEU A 224 4.54 16.21 17.96
N VAL A 225 3.36 15.61 17.83
CA VAL A 225 2.51 15.29 18.99
C VAL A 225 3.22 14.35 19.96
N ARG A 226 3.92 13.34 19.43
CA ARG A 226 4.76 12.46 20.26
C ARG A 226 5.84 13.22 21.00
N TYR A 227 6.51 14.20 20.37
CA TYR A 227 7.51 15.03 21.04
C TYR A 227 6.87 15.83 22.18
N ILE A 228 5.74 16.51 21.94
CA ILE A 228 5.00 17.27 22.93
C ILE A 228 4.58 16.37 24.10
N LEU A 229 3.93 15.25 23.84
CA LEU A 229 3.51 14.30 24.86
C LEU A 229 4.70 13.76 25.66
N ASN A 230 5.80 13.46 24.99
CA ASN A 230 7.01 12.98 25.67
C ASN A 230 7.59 14.04 26.63
N GLN A 231 7.57 15.32 26.25
CA GLN A 231 7.98 16.40 27.15
C GLN A 231 7.03 16.54 28.33
N ILE A 232 5.71 16.41 28.12
CA ILE A 232 4.70 16.46 29.18
C ILE A 232 4.85 15.26 30.13
N VAL A 233 4.92 14.04 29.58
CA VAL A 233 5.00 12.82 30.41
C VAL A 233 6.28 12.76 31.23
N LYS A 234 7.39 13.33 30.76
CA LYS A 234 8.65 13.43 31.51
C LYS A 234 8.53 14.23 32.83
N TYR A 235 7.50 15.05 33.03
CA TYR A 235 7.22 15.66 34.35
C TYR A 235 6.68 14.63 35.34
N ILE A 236 6.07 13.54 34.88
CA ILE A 236 5.40 12.53 35.72
C ILE A 236 6.28 11.28 35.87
N ASP A 237 6.88 10.82 34.77
CA ASP A 237 7.65 9.57 34.71
C ASP A 237 8.88 9.75 33.80
N SER A 238 10.07 9.44 34.36
CA SER A 238 11.31 9.47 33.58
C SER A 238 11.33 8.46 32.44
N GLU A 239 10.61 7.32 32.57
CA GLU A 239 10.38 6.34 31.48
C GLU A 239 9.11 6.67 30.67
N SER A 240 9.10 7.83 30.01
CA SER A 240 7.94 8.37 29.29
C SER A 240 7.49 7.55 28.08
N PHE A 241 8.34 6.66 27.57
CA PHE A 241 8.11 5.94 26.30
C PHE A 241 6.78 5.19 26.23
N CYS A 242 6.46 4.34 27.22
CA CYS A 242 5.25 3.51 27.19
C CYS A 242 3.97 4.36 27.29
N ILE A 243 3.96 5.35 28.19
CA ILE A 243 2.82 6.22 28.41
C ILE A 243 2.58 7.07 27.16
N THR A 244 3.63 7.67 26.60
CA THR A 244 3.53 8.44 25.34
C THR A 244 3.01 7.60 24.19
N SER A 245 3.49 6.35 24.06
CA SER A 245 3.04 5.45 22.99
C SER A 245 1.55 5.07 23.13
N ILE A 246 1.06 4.82 24.35
CA ILE A 246 -0.35 4.54 24.62
C ILE A 246 -1.20 5.78 24.32
N LEU A 247 -0.81 6.96 24.81
CA LEU A 247 -1.55 8.20 24.59
C LEU A 247 -1.67 8.54 23.09
N LEU A 248 -0.61 8.28 22.31
CA LEU A 248 -0.65 8.47 20.86
C LEU A 248 -1.68 7.57 20.19
N LEU A 249 -1.84 6.32 20.62
CA LEU A 249 -2.85 5.41 20.05
C LEU A 249 -4.27 5.89 20.32
N PHE A 250 -4.53 6.44 21.50
CA PHE A 250 -5.84 7.02 21.80
C PHE A 250 -6.11 8.32 21.04
N LEU A 251 -5.09 9.13 20.77
CA LEU A 251 -5.23 10.34 19.96
C LEU A 251 -5.32 10.07 18.45
N PHE A 252 -4.66 9.01 17.99
CA PHE A 252 -4.57 8.62 16.58
C PHE A 252 -4.81 7.12 16.42
N PRO A 253 -6.06 6.63 16.62
CA PRO A 253 -6.37 5.19 16.66
C PRO A 253 -6.01 4.45 15.36
N TYR A 254 -6.08 5.13 14.22
CA TYR A 254 -5.74 4.55 12.92
C TYR A 254 -4.24 4.47 12.62
N SER A 255 -3.40 5.14 13.43
CA SER A 255 -1.94 5.17 13.22
C SER A 255 -1.20 3.94 13.76
N SER A 256 -1.89 2.99 14.38
CA SER A 256 -1.27 1.81 15.01
C SER A 256 -0.36 1.00 14.07
N CYS A 257 -0.69 0.99 12.78
CA CYS A 257 0.09 0.35 11.73
C CYS A 257 0.90 1.33 10.87
N ASP A 258 0.93 2.63 11.18
CA ASP A 258 1.67 3.60 10.38
C ASP A 258 3.17 3.58 10.69
N PHE A 259 3.98 3.80 9.65
CA PHE A 259 5.44 3.91 9.79
C PHE A 259 5.87 4.91 10.87
N SER A 260 5.19 6.06 10.95
CA SER A 260 5.48 7.12 11.93
C SER A 260 5.21 6.71 13.39
N TYR A 261 4.38 5.67 13.61
CA TYR A 261 4.17 5.07 14.93
C TYR A 261 5.09 3.86 15.15
N ILE A 262 5.11 2.90 14.21
CA ILE A 262 5.83 1.63 14.34
C ILE A 262 7.35 1.83 14.49
N LEU A 263 7.94 2.74 13.71
CA LEU A 263 9.39 2.95 13.75
C LEU A 263 9.89 3.35 15.13
N PRO A 264 9.42 4.42 15.78
CA PRO A 264 9.91 4.77 17.11
C PRO A 264 9.47 3.79 18.20
N PHE A 265 8.31 3.16 18.05
CA PHE A 265 7.83 2.13 18.97
C PHE A 265 8.76 0.91 18.96
N GLY A 266 9.09 0.36 17.80
CA GLY A 266 10.00 -0.77 17.67
C GLY A 266 11.44 -0.44 18.10
N LEU A 267 11.95 0.75 17.75
CA LEU A 267 13.27 1.19 18.20
C LEU A 267 13.35 1.30 19.74
N GLY A 268 12.30 1.78 20.40
CA GLY A 268 12.23 1.81 21.87
C GLY A 268 12.27 0.41 22.48
N TRP A 269 11.60 -0.55 21.86
CA TRP A 269 11.64 -1.96 22.24
C TRP A 269 13.03 -2.56 22.07
N ILE A 270 13.66 -2.36 20.91
CA ILE A 270 15.01 -2.85 20.59
C ILE A 270 16.01 -2.33 21.63
N GLN A 271 16.01 -1.03 21.91
CA GLN A 271 16.90 -0.43 22.91
C GLN A 271 16.72 -1.01 24.31
N LYS A 272 15.48 -1.39 24.68
CA LYS A 272 15.19 -1.99 25.99
C LYS A 272 15.64 -3.44 26.10
N TYR A 273 15.40 -4.24 25.07
CA TYR A 273 15.56 -5.71 25.15
C TYR A 273 16.82 -6.24 24.48
N ILE A 274 17.37 -5.54 23.48
CA ILE A 274 18.59 -5.97 22.74
C ILE A 274 19.76 -5.07 23.14
N LYS A 275 20.30 -5.28 24.33
CA LYS A 275 21.32 -4.37 24.88
C LYS A 275 22.67 -4.41 24.14
N LYS A 276 23.18 -5.61 23.78
CA LYS A 276 24.52 -5.79 23.20
C LYS A 276 24.61 -5.39 21.73
N GLN A 277 23.57 -5.62 20.96
CA GLN A 277 23.54 -5.43 19.49
C GLN A 277 22.48 -4.43 19.06
N ASN A 278 22.14 -3.47 19.93
CA ASN A 278 21.06 -2.52 19.69
C ASN A 278 21.23 -1.71 18.39
N LYS A 279 22.46 -1.33 18.03
CA LYS A 279 22.74 -0.58 16.79
C LYS A 279 22.45 -1.43 15.54
N LEU A 280 22.95 -2.67 15.52
CA LEU A 280 22.71 -3.59 14.41
C LEU A 280 21.22 -3.96 14.31
N ALA A 281 20.58 -4.29 15.42
CA ALA A 281 19.16 -4.60 15.47
C ALA A 281 18.30 -3.41 15.04
N SER A 282 18.66 -2.18 15.43
CA SER A 282 17.97 -0.96 14.98
C SER A 282 18.15 -0.73 13.48
N PHE A 283 19.35 -0.94 12.95
CA PHE A 283 19.62 -0.85 11.52
C PHE A 283 18.77 -1.84 10.73
N ILE A 284 18.76 -3.11 11.14
CA ILE A 284 17.98 -4.17 10.49
C ILE A 284 16.47 -3.89 10.57
N PHE A 285 16.00 -3.38 11.70
CA PHE A 285 14.60 -3.02 11.87
C PHE A 285 14.18 -1.89 10.93
N ILE A 286 14.99 -0.84 10.80
CA ILE A 286 14.74 0.25 9.86
C ILE A 286 14.75 -0.27 8.43
N TYR A 287 15.74 -1.10 8.08
CA TYR A 287 15.86 -1.75 6.77
C TYR A 287 14.60 -2.55 6.42
N SER A 288 14.13 -3.39 7.34
CA SER A 288 12.92 -4.21 7.14
C SER A 288 11.67 -3.34 6.96
N LEU A 289 11.51 -2.31 7.79
CA LEU A 289 10.36 -1.42 7.70
C LEU A 289 10.33 -0.60 6.41
N GLN A 290 11.47 -0.20 5.87
CA GLN A 290 11.51 0.51 4.59
C GLN A 290 10.93 -0.36 3.47
N PHE A 291 11.30 -1.64 3.38
CA PHE A 291 10.71 -2.53 2.39
C PHE A 291 9.23 -2.83 2.66
N ILE A 292 8.82 -2.99 3.92
CA ILE A 292 7.41 -3.30 4.25
C ILE A 292 6.48 -2.11 3.93
N TYR A 293 6.94 -0.88 4.12
CA TYR A 293 6.07 0.30 3.97
C TYR A 293 6.21 1.04 2.67
N PHE A 294 7.40 1.03 2.08
CA PHE A 294 7.70 1.84 0.90
C PHE A 294 8.10 1.01 -0.31
N HIS A 295 8.31 -0.31 -0.13
CA HIS A 295 8.83 -1.24 -1.16
C HIS A 295 10.14 -0.75 -1.79
N GLU A 296 10.82 0.17 -1.14
CA GLU A 296 12.04 0.79 -1.61
C GLU A 296 13.04 1.00 -0.47
N ILE A 297 14.32 0.95 -0.79
CA ILE A 297 15.37 1.29 0.16
C ILE A 297 16.46 2.12 -0.49
N ASN A 298 16.88 3.16 0.22
CA ASN A 298 18.08 3.90 -0.11
C ASN A 298 19.19 3.54 0.87
N LEU A 299 20.11 2.69 0.44
CA LEU A 299 21.23 2.24 1.27
C LEU A 299 22.16 3.38 1.68
N LEU A 300 22.41 4.35 0.78
CA LEU A 300 23.25 5.51 1.09
C LEU A 300 22.64 6.36 2.20
N ALA A 301 21.33 6.65 2.11
CA ALA A 301 20.63 7.39 3.16
C ALA A 301 20.64 6.64 4.49
N LEU A 302 20.56 5.32 4.47
CA LEU A 302 20.58 4.49 5.68
C LEU A 302 21.98 4.48 6.33
N PHE A 303 23.05 4.26 5.57
CA PHE A 303 24.43 4.25 6.10
C PHE A 303 24.89 5.63 6.54
N PHE A 304 24.57 6.66 5.79
CA PHE A 304 24.96 8.04 6.08
C PHE A 304 23.85 8.86 6.76
N PHE A 305 22.93 8.19 7.46
CA PHE A 305 21.76 8.84 8.07
C PHE A 305 22.11 10.08 8.92
N SER A 306 23.15 10.02 9.73
CA SER A 306 23.56 11.16 10.57
C SER A 306 24.03 12.36 9.74
N PHE A 307 24.72 12.12 8.63
CA PHE A 307 25.17 13.16 7.71
C PHE A 307 23.98 13.82 7.00
N PHE A 308 23.11 13.01 6.38
CA PHE A 308 21.93 13.49 5.69
C PHE A 308 20.94 14.20 6.63
N LYS A 309 20.79 13.72 7.86
CA LYS A 309 19.97 14.41 8.87
C LYS A 309 20.45 15.84 9.11
N ASN A 310 21.75 16.06 9.22
CA ASN A 310 22.31 17.39 9.46
C ASN A 310 22.16 18.30 8.20
N ILE A 311 22.43 17.77 7.01
CA ILE A 311 22.18 18.49 5.75
C ILE A 311 20.70 18.90 5.67
N ASN A 312 19.79 18.00 5.99
CA ASN A 312 18.36 18.28 5.93
C ASN A 312 17.93 19.42 6.88
N VAL A 313 18.58 19.56 8.03
CA VAL A 313 18.36 20.71 8.93
C VAL A 313 18.87 22.01 8.29
N ILE A 314 20.03 21.98 7.65
CA ILE A 314 20.58 23.14 6.94
C ILE A 314 19.65 23.54 5.79
N LEU A 315 19.21 22.58 4.98
CA LEU A 315 18.27 22.83 3.89
C LEU A 315 16.94 23.38 4.39
N PHE A 316 16.41 22.85 5.49
CA PHE A 316 15.21 23.37 6.13
C PHE A 316 15.36 24.83 6.56
N LEU A 317 16.44 25.17 7.25
CA LEU A 317 16.67 26.54 7.70
C LEU A 317 16.94 27.50 6.53
N SER A 318 17.70 27.07 5.54
CA SER A 318 18.01 27.89 4.36
C SER A 318 16.80 28.08 3.42
N SER A 319 15.85 27.15 3.40
CA SER A 319 14.64 27.24 2.57
C SER A 319 13.76 28.45 2.87
N PHE A 320 13.85 29.02 4.06
CA PHE A 320 13.15 30.26 4.41
C PHE A 320 13.72 31.49 3.70
N PHE A 321 15.02 31.48 3.35
CA PHE A 321 15.75 32.60 2.82
C PHE A 321 16.06 32.48 1.33
N ILE A 322 16.38 31.27 0.88
CA ILE A 322 16.89 30.98 -0.46
C ILE A 322 16.00 29.93 -1.11
N ASP A 323 15.67 30.11 -2.39
CA ASP A 323 15.08 29.03 -3.17
C ASP A 323 16.20 28.09 -3.67
N ILE A 324 16.21 26.86 -3.13
CA ILE A 324 17.17 25.81 -3.46
C ILE A 324 16.50 24.62 -4.15
N SER A 325 15.44 24.87 -4.87
CA SER A 325 14.70 23.85 -5.64
C SER A 325 15.56 23.09 -6.65
N PHE A 326 16.69 23.70 -7.10
CA PHE A 326 17.67 23.07 -7.99
C PHE A 326 18.49 21.94 -7.35
N LEU A 327 18.49 21.80 -6.02
CA LEU A 327 19.17 20.71 -5.31
C LEU A 327 18.30 19.45 -5.20
N ASN A 328 17.67 19.04 -6.28
CA ASN A 328 16.94 17.78 -6.34
C ASN A 328 17.96 16.62 -6.51
N ILE A 329 18.51 16.15 -5.40
CA ILE A 329 19.45 15.03 -5.41
C ILE A 329 18.63 13.74 -5.45
N GLN A 330 18.51 13.16 -6.64
CA GLN A 330 17.98 11.81 -6.79
C GLN A 330 19.02 10.81 -6.29
N MET A 331 18.66 10.01 -5.32
CA MET A 331 19.52 8.94 -4.82
C MET A 331 19.06 7.60 -5.39
N PRO A 332 20.00 6.69 -5.68
CA PRO A 332 19.63 5.36 -6.15
C PRO A 332 18.78 4.63 -5.10
N VAL A 333 17.63 4.16 -5.53
CA VAL A 333 16.67 3.41 -4.71
C VAL A 333 16.58 2.00 -5.24
N PHE A 334 16.52 1.02 -4.34
CA PHE A 334 16.24 -0.36 -4.70
C PHE A 334 14.78 -0.66 -4.38
N HIS A 335 14.01 -1.00 -5.39
CA HIS A 335 12.63 -1.44 -5.25
C HIS A 335 12.56 -2.93 -4.99
N TYR A 336 11.75 -3.36 -4.05
CA TYR A 336 11.53 -4.76 -3.76
C TYR A 336 10.31 -4.96 -2.86
N VAL A 337 9.48 -5.92 -3.20
CA VAL A 337 8.36 -6.33 -2.37
C VAL A 337 8.74 -7.56 -1.56
N PRO A 338 8.62 -7.46 -0.22
CA PRO A 338 8.89 -8.59 0.66
C PRO A 338 7.95 -9.77 0.38
N ASN A 339 8.53 -10.92 0.07
CA ASN A 339 7.82 -12.19 -0.05
C ASN A 339 7.82 -12.99 1.26
N LEU A 340 7.12 -14.13 1.28
CA LEU A 340 7.04 -14.98 2.47
C LEU A 340 8.42 -15.43 2.98
N ILE A 341 9.36 -15.64 2.07
CA ILE A 341 10.75 -16.03 2.41
C ILE A 341 11.45 -14.90 3.14
N PHE A 342 11.31 -13.66 2.65
CA PHE A 342 11.86 -12.49 3.33
C PHE A 342 11.36 -12.37 4.77
N TYR A 343 10.04 -12.50 5.00
CA TYR A 343 9.47 -12.44 6.34
C TYR A 343 9.99 -13.57 7.23
N SER A 344 10.09 -14.79 6.71
CA SER A 344 10.62 -15.95 7.44
C SER A 344 12.07 -15.75 7.84
N LEU A 345 12.91 -15.24 6.93
CA LEU A 345 14.30 -14.90 7.18
C LEU A 345 14.43 -13.75 8.19
N MET A 346 13.55 -12.75 8.16
CA MET A 346 13.52 -11.67 9.13
C MET A 346 13.22 -12.17 10.55
N ILE A 347 12.24 -13.06 10.71
CA ILE A 347 11.93 -13.68 12.02
C ILE A 347 13.17 -14.42 12.55
N LEU A 348 13.81 -15.23 11.70
CA LEU A 348 15.02 -15.98 12.05
C LEU A 348 16.19 -15.04 12.39
N LEU A 349 16.33 -13.95 11.67
CA LEU A 349 17.33 -12.91 11.91
C LEU A 349 17.16 -12.28 13.30
N PHE A 350 15.95 -11.87 13.66
CA PHE A 350 15.68 -11.32 15.00
C PHE A 350 15.88 -12.36 16.11
N TYR A 351 15.55 -13.62 15.86
CA TYR A 351 15.85 -14.71 16.79
C TYR A 351 17.36 -14.79 17.11
N TYR A 352 18.22 -14.81 16.09
CA TYR A 352 19.67 -14.87 16.29
C TYR A 352 20.25 -13.60 16.89
N LEU A 353 19.68 -12.42 16.61
CA LEU A 353 20.07 -11.16 17.25
C LEU A 353 19.77 -11.16 18.77
N ILE A 354 18.59 -11.64 19.15
CA ILE A 354 18.21 -11.76 20.58
C ILE A 354 19.15 -12.71 21.30
N HIS A 355 19.54 -13.82 20.65
CA HIS A 355 20.48 -14.80 21.21
C HIS A 355 21.96 -14.43 21.05
N ASN A 356 22.27 -13.22 20.59
CA ASN A 356 23.63 -12.67 20.44
C ASN A 356 24.53 -13.46 19.47
N GLN A 357 23.96 -14.08 18.45
CA GLN A 357 24.67 -14.91 17.47
C GLN A 357 24.93 -14.12 16.16
N ILE A 358 25.91 -13.19 16.22
CA ILE A 358 26.20 -12.23 15.12
C ILE A 358 26.50 -12.90 13.79
N LYS A 359 27.25 -13.99 13.78
CA LYS A 359 27.64 -14.67 12.53
C LYS A 359 26.44 -15.11 11.69
N TYR A 360 25.46 -15.74 12.34
CA TYR A 360 24.22 -16.17 11.69
C TYR A 360 23.35 -14.98 11.30
N SER A 361 23.32 -13.93 12.13
CA SER A 361 22.59 -12.71 11.82
C SER A 361 23.10 -12.04 10.53
N ILE A 362 24.42 -11.96 10.33
CA ILE A 362 25.01 -11.38 9.12
C ILE A 362 24.69 -12.25 7.90
N LEU A 363 24.80 -13.58 8.02
CA LEU A 363 24.48 -14.51 6.93
C LEU A 363 23.01 -14.35 6.49
N ILE A 364 22.08 -14.32 7.45
CA ILE A 364 20.66 -14.18 7.15
C ILE A 364 20.35 -12.81 6.57
N LEU A 365 20.98 -11.73 7.06
CA LEU A 365 20.84 -10.40 6.48
C LEU A 365 21.26 -10.37 5.00
N PHE A 366 22.32 -11.07 4.65
CA PHE A 366 22.75 -11.23 3.26
C PHE A 366 21.70 -11.97 2.43
N LEU A 367 21.12 -13.06 2.94
CA LEU A 367 20.03 -13.81 2.29
C LEU A 367 18.74 -13.01 2.17
N CYS A 368 18.50 -12.03 3.06
CA CYS A 368 17.39 -11.09 2.97
C CYS A 368 17.59 -10.00 1.91
N SER A 369 18.69 -10.01 1.17
CA SER A 369 18.85 -9.10 0.04
C SER A 369 17.74 -9.33 -0.99
N PRO A 370 17.17 -8.25 -1.59
CA PRO A 370 16.12 -8.36 -2.60
C PRO A 370 16.46 -9.32 -3.73
N VAL A 371 17.68 -9.27 -4.20
CA VAL A 371 18.17 -10.15 -5.29
C VAL A 371 18.01 -11.62 -4.90
N TYR A 372 18.59 -12.03 -3.76
CA TYR A 372 18.55 -13.44 -3.37
C TYR A 372 17.17 -13.93 -2.98
N SER A 373 16.42 -13.16 -2.18
CA SER A 373 15.08 -13.57 -1.74
C SER A 373 14.10 -13.74 -2.90
N SER A 374 14.24 -12.93 -3.95
CA SER A 374 13.42 -12.99 -5.15
C SER A 374 13.72 -14.26 -5.98
N TYR A 375 15.02 -14.61 -6.17
CA TYR A 375 15.41 -15.83 -6.87
C TYR A 375 15.29 -17.12 -6.03
N LEU A 376 15.14 -17.00 -4.71
CA LEU A 376 14.89 -18.17 -3.84
C LEU A 376 13.41 -18.53 -3.74
N ASN A 377 12.52 -17.81 -4.41
CA ASN A 377 11.09 -18.04 -4.34
C ASN A 377 10.68 -19.32 -5.08
N PRO A 378 10.23 -20.39 -4.39
CA PRO A 378 9.90 -21.67 -5.02
C PRO A 378 8.46 -21.73 -5.55
N PHE A 379 7.67 -20.66 -5.39
CA PHE A 379 6.28 -20.64 -5.83
C PHE A 379 6.16 -20.30 -7.31
N PHE A 380 5.19 -20.90 -7.97
CA PHE A 380 4.66 -20.46 -9.24
C PHE A 380 3.63 -19.37 -8.97
N HIS A 381 3.67 -18.27 -9.71
CA HIS A 381 2.81 -17.13 -9.46
C HIS A 381 2.04 -16.73 -10.70
N VAL A 382 0.76 -16.38 -10.53
CA VAL A 382 -0.09 -15.76 -11.53
C VAL A 382 -0.67 -14.48 -10.92
N TYR A 383 -0.37 -13.32 -11.51
CA TYR A 383 -0.86 -12.02 -11.08
C TYR A 383 -1.79 -11.45 -12.15
N THR A 384 -3.08 -11.33 -11.85
CA THR A 384 -4.02 -10.58 -12.66
C THR A 384 -4.09 -9.16 -12.13
N LEU A 385 -3.53 -8.21 -12.88
CA LEU A 385 -3.39 -6.83 -12.44
C LEU A 385 -4.72 -6.07 -12.53
N ASP A 386 -4.96 -5.19 -11.57
CA ASP A 386 -6.05 -4.20 -11.68
C ASP A 386 -5.57 -3.00 -12.49
N ILE A 387 -5.81 -3.06 -13.79
CA ILE A 387 -5.52 -1.96 -14.73
C ILE A 387 -6.76 -1.11 -15.06
N GLY A 388 -7.87 -1.35 -14.35
CA GLY A 388 -9.19 -0.82 -14.68
C GLY A 388 -9.87 -1.67 -15.73
N GLN A 389 -10.45 -1.05 -16.77
CA GLN A 389 -10.97 -1.80 -17.92
C GLN A 389 -9.80 -2.27 -18.76
N GLY A 390 -9.73 -3.59 -19.02
CA GLY A 390 -8.70 -4.25 -19.82
C GLY A 390 -8.00 -5.40 -19.09
N ASP A 391 -7.12 -6.09 -19.79
CA ASP A 391 -6.42 -7.27 -19.33
C ASP A 391 -4.91 -7.07 -19.21
N CYS A 392 -4.35 -7.57 -18.12
CA CYS A 392 -2.91 -7.74 -17.94
C CYS A 392 -2.66 -8.83 -16.91
N THR A 393 -2.09 -9.95 -17.32
CA THR A 393 -1.74 -11.07 -16.44
C THR A 393 -0.25 -11.35 -16.54
N LEU A 394 0.41 -11.52 -15.40
CA LEU A 394 1.82 -11.85 -15.31
C LEU A 394 1.97 -13.24 -14.69
N ILE A 395 2.66 -14.14 -15.36
CA ILE A 395 2.97 -15.50 -14.91
C ILE A 395 4.47 -15.57 -14.63
N VAL A 396 4.84 -15.96 -13.41
CA VAL A 396 6.24 -16.06 -12.98
C VAL A 396 6.53 -17.47 -12.50
N GLU A 397 7.40 -18.17 -13.22
CA GLU A 397 7.84 -19.52 -12.86
C GLU A 397 8.72 -19.49 -11.58
N PRO A 398 8.68 -20.56 -10.75
CA PRO A 398 9.56 -20.67 -9.58
C PRO A 398 11.00 -20.31 -9.89
N TYR A 399 11.62 -19.60 -8.96
CA TYR A 399 13.02 -19.10 -9.09
C TYR A 399 13.22 -18.16 -10.27
N LYS A 400 12.13 -17.58 -10.80
CA LYS A 400 12.11 -16.71 -12.01
C LYS A 400 12.76 -17.35 -13.24
N LYS A 401 12.51 -18.63 -13.46
CA LYS A 401 13.05 -19.34 -14.62
C LYS A 401 12.45 -18.84 -15.93
N SER A 402 11.19 -18.45 -15.93
CA SER A 402 10.52 -17.75 -17.02
C SER A 402 9.50 -16.74 -16.51
N VAL A 403 9.26 -15.71 -17.30
CA VAL A 403 8.26 -14.67 -17.07
C VAL A 403 7.43 -14.52 -18.34
N VAL A 404 6.14 -14.84 -18.24
CA VAL A 404 5.18 -14.69 -19.34
C VAL A 404 4.17 -13.60 -18.95
N MET A 405 3.87 -12.70 -19.87
CA MET A 405 2.80 -11.72 -19.73
C MET A 405 1.72 -12.00 -20.77
N ILE A 406 0.48 -12.01 -20.35
CA ILE A 406 -0.68 -12.11 -21.23
C ILE A 406 -1.40 -10.77 -21.18
N ASP A 407 -1.44 -10.10 -22.30
CA ASP A 407 -1.94 -8.75 -22.51
C ASP A 407 -1.24 -7.65 -21.69
N CYS A 408 -1.36 -6.43 -22.17
CA CYS A 408 -0.83 -5.22 -21.54
C CYS A 408 -1.74 -4.02 -21.87
N GLY A 409 -2.99 -4.14 -21.47
CA GLY A 409 -4.04 -3.20 -21.79
C GLY A 409 -3.76 -1.78 -21.32
N GLN A 410 -4.18 -0.79 -22.12
CA GLN A 410 -3.97 0.61 -21.87
C GLN A 410 -5.30 1.34 -21.59
N ASN A 411 -5.23 2.53 -21.05
CA ASN A 411 -6.40 3.35 -20.76
C ASN A 411 -6.25 4.75 -21.39
N LEU A 412 -7.32 5.28 -21.97
CA LEU A 412 -7.30 6.59 -22.65
C LEU A 412 -6.99 7.78 -21.71
N TYR A 413 -7.27 7.63 -20.43
CA TYR A 413 -7.13 8.70 -19.43
C TYR A 413 -5.94 8.51 -18.49
N ARG A 414 -5.29 7.36 -18.56
CA ARG A 414 -4.19 7.00 -17.68
C ARG A 414 -3.22 6.06 -18.38
N ASN A 415 -1.95 6.34 -18.29
CA ASN A 415 -0.91 5.45 -18.77
C ASN A 415 -0.75 4.25 -17.80
N ASN A 416 -1.28 3.08 -18.18
CA ASN A 416 -1.19 1.88 -17.36
C ASN A 416 0.22 1.30 -17.33
N VAL A 417 0.97 1.41 -18.42
CA VAL A 417 2.37 0.91 -18.48
C VAL A 417 3.22 1.62 -17.43
N GLU A 418 3.26 2.95 -17.42
CA GLU A 418 4.09 3.71 -16.49
C GLU A 418 3.59 3.66 -15.03
N LYS A 419 2.27 3.62 -14.84
CA LYS A 419 1.70 3.78 -13.49
C LYS A 419 1.37 2.47 -12.79
N ILE A 420 1.28 1.36 -13.52
CA ILE A 420 0.87 0.07 -12.95
C ILE A 420 1.87 -1.02 -13.34
N ILE A 421 2.05 -1.29 -14.65
CA ILE A 421 2.78 -2.47 -15.11
C ILE A 421 4.26 -2.37 -14.72
N LEU A 422 4.94 -1.30 -15.12
CA LEU A 422 6.37 -1.11 -14.80
C LEU A 422 6.64 -1.09 -13.29
N PRO A 423 5.89 -0.35 -12.44
CA PRO A 423 6.07 -0.43 -11.00
C PRO A 423 5.89 -1.83 -10.42
N VAL A 424 4.93 -2.63 -10.90
CA VAL A 424 4.75 -4.02 -10.45
C VAL A 424 5.95 -4.88 -10.87
N LEU A 425 6.44 -4.74 -12.10
CA LEU A 425 7.63 -5.45 -12.57
C LEU A 425 8.88 -5.08 -11.76
N GLU A 426 9.08 -3.79 -11.47
CA GLU A 426 10.18 -3.31 -10.63
C GLU A 426 10.08 -3.87 -9.21
N ASP A 427 8.93 -3.83 -8.59
CA ASP A 427 8.68 -4.37 -7.26
C ASP A 427 8.96 -5.87 -7.18
N LEU A 428 8.59 -6.61 -8.20
CA LEU A 428 8.89 -8.03 -8.35
C LEU A 428 10.33 -8.30 -8.80
N GLN A 429 11.15 -7.27 -9.05
CA GLN A 429 12.53 -7.38 -9.57
C GLN A 429 12.56 -8.13 -10.91
N ILE A 430 11.60 -7.87 -11.79
CA ILE A 430 11.52 -8.41 -13.14
C ILE A 430 12.05 -7.36 -14.10
N HIS A 431 13.15 -7.68 -14.77
CA HIS A 431 13.86 -6.79 -15.69
C HIS A 431 13.78 -7.26 -17.15
N THR A 432 13.18 -8.41 -17.36
CA THR A 432 12.99 -9.00 -18.71
C THR A 432 11.71 -9.81 -18.68
N ILE A 433 10.89 -9.67 -19.72
CA ILE A 433 9.74 -10.52 -20.01
C ILE A 433 10.19 -11.52 -21.08
N ASP A 434 10.07 -12.81 -20.82
CA ASP A 434 10.48 -13.84 -21.77
C ASP A 434 9.51 -13.92 -22.93
N THR A 435 8.20 -13.88 -22.64
CA THR A 435 7.16 -13.89 -23.67
C THR A 435 6.04 -12.93 -23.28
N LEU A 436 5.69 -12.01 -24.18
CA LEU A 436 4.47 -11.22 -24.14
C LEU A 436 3.48 -11.82 -25.14
N ILE A 437 2.36 -12.29 -24.67
CA ILE A 437 1.25 -12.78 -25.50
C ILE A 437 0.23 -11.65 -25.61
N VAL A 438 -0.06 -11.20 -26.80
CA VAL A 438 -1.14 -10.26 -27.10
C VAL A 438 -2.31 -11.06 -27.67
N THR A 439 -3.39 -11.16 -26.89
CA THR A 439 -4.50 -12.04 -27.27
C THR A 439 -5.19 -11.58 -28.53
N HIS A 440 -5.40 -10.26 -28.70
CA HIS A 440 -5.94 -9.59 -29.87
C HIS A 440 -5.59 -8.09 -29.85
N GLU A 441 -5.98 -7.34 -30.90
CA GLU A 441 -5.49 -5.97 -31.11
C GLU A 441 -6.26 -4.87 -30.38
N ASP A 442 -7.34 -5.17 -29.64
CA ASP A 442 -8.09 -4.16 -28.91
C ASP A 442 -7.21 -3.40 -27.89
N PHE A 443 -7.46 -2.10 -27.75
CA PHE A 443 -6.61 -1.18 -26.98
C PHE A 443 -6.51 -1.55 -25.50
N ASP A 444 -7.55 -2.13 -24.93
CA ASP A 444 -7.56 -2.61 -23.54
C ASP A 444 -6.89 -3.99 -23.35
N HIS A 445 -6.30 -4.56 -24.42
CA HIS A 445 -5.44 -5.74 -24.42
C HIS A 445 -4.03 -5.45 -24.96
N SER A 446 -3.90 -4.81 -26.10
CA SER A 446 -2.65 -4.57 -26.82
C SER A 446 -2.04 -3.18 -26.59
N GLY A 447 -2.82 -2.20 -26.11
CA GLY A 447 -2.48 -0.78 -26.18
C GLY A 447 -1.19 -0.35 -25.46
N GLY A 448 -0.67 -1.18 -24.56
CA GLY A 448 0.61 -0.94 -23.87
C GLY A 448 1.83 -1.58 -24.55
N LYS A 449 1.65 -2.37 -25.61
CA LYS A 449 2.70 -3.20 -26.22
C LYS A 449 3.93 -2.41 -26.67
N GLU A 450 3.73 -1.33 -27.42
CA GLU A 450 4.84 -0.52 -27.94
C GLU A 450 5.61 0.15 -26.81
N GLU A 451 4.89 0.85 -25.92
CA GLU A 451 5.52 1.54 -24.80
C GLU A 451 6.24 0.58 -23.85
N LEU A 452 5.65 -0.58 -23.55
CA LEU A 452 6.27 -1.60 -22.71
C LEU A 452 7.56 -2.13 -23.34
N SER A 453 7.56 -2.37 -24.65
CA SER A 453 8.73 -2.86 -25.41
C SER A 453 9.89 -1.84 -25.45
N GLU A 454 9.59 -0.55 -25.36
CA GLU A 454 10.60 0.50 -25.26
C GLU A 454 11.22 0.58 -23.85
N LYS A 455 10.46 0.26 -22.81
CA LYS A 455 10.87 0.44 -21.41
C LYS A 455 11.51 -0.79 -20.78
N ILE A 456 11.13 -2.00 -21.24
CA ILE A 456 11.64 -3.27 -20.71
C ILE A 456 11.98 -4.22 -21.85
N LYS A 457 13.01 -5.03 -21.64
CA LYS A 457 13.38 -6.04 -22.62
C LYS A 457 12.32 -7.15 -22.67
N ILE A 458 11.75 -7.40 -23.88
CA ILE A 458 10.86 -8.52 -24.19
C ILE A 458 11.59 -9.42 -25.17
N ASN A 459 11.74 -10.73 -24.85
CA ASN A 459 12.48 -11.66 -25.70
C ASN A 459 11.64 -12.15 -26.87
N GLN A 460 10.33 -12.37 -26.65
CA GLN A 460 9.39 -12.81 -27.70
C GLN A 460 8.04 -12.09 -27.49
N ILE A 461 7.43 -11.65 -28.59
CA ILE A 461 6.03 -11.19 -28.63
C ILE A 461 5.28 -12.21 -29.47
N VAL A 462 4.17 -12.74 -28.93
CA VAL A 462 3.30 -13.73 -29.57
C VAL A 462 1.98 -13.06 -29.89
N GLU A 463 1.64 -12.95 -31.16
CA GLU A 463 0.40 -12.37 -31.68
C GLU A 463 -0.36 -13.39 -32.55
N ASP A 464 0.22 -14.55 -32.79
CA ASP A 464 -0.37 -15.67 -33.51
C ASP A 464 -0.40 -16.91 -32.62
N SER A 465 -1.57 -17.56 -32.56
CA SER A 465 -1.77 -18.79 -31.79
C SER A 465 -0.94 -20.00 -32.26
N ASN A 466 -0.33 -19.92 -33.44
CA ASN A 466 0.60 -20.95 -33.94
C ASN A 466 2.03 -20.81 -33.41
N GLU A 467 2.36 -19.72 -32.76
CA GLU A 467 3.70 -19.51 -32.25
C GLU A 467 3.97 -20.36 -31.00
N GLU A 468 5.15 -20.96 -30.93
CA GLU A 468 5.57 -21.76 -29.79
C GLU A 468 6.00 -20.87 -28.62
N ILE A 469 5.45 -21.13 -27.44
CA ILE A 469 5.79 -20.47 -26.18
C ILE A 469 6.74 -21.35 -25.38
N LYS A 470 7.97 -20.88 -25.14
CA LYS A 470 9.03 -21.66 -24.48
C LYS A 470 9.03 -21.44 -22.97
N VAL A 471 8.41 -22.34 -22.23
CA VAL A 471 8.36 -22.37 -20.76
C VAL A 471 8.65 -23.78 -20.24
N ASN A 472 8.91 -23.93 -18.92
CA ASN A 472 9.20 -25.23 -18.32
C ASN A 472 7.96 -25.87 -17.65
N TYR A 473 6.78 -25.38 -17.96
CA TYR A 473 5.49 -25.93 -17.53
C TYR A 473 4.57 -26.13 -18.75
N THR A 474 3.45 -26.80 -18.56
CA THR A 474 2.52 -27.03 -19.65
C THR A 474 1.89 -25.71 -20.09
N PHE A 475 2.03 -25.34 -21.35
CA PHE A 475 1.40 -24.16 -21.94
C PHE A 475 0.97 -24.48 -23.38
N TYR A 476 -0.28 -24.17 -23.70
CA TYR A 476 -0.86 -24.35 -25.04
C TYR A 476 -1.68 -23.14 -25.45
N SER A 477 -1.48 -22.63 -26.66
CA SER A 477 -2.43 -21.80 -27.35
C SER A 477 -3.49 -22.72 -27.97
N LEU A 478 -4.71 -22.65 -27.47
CA LEU A 478 -5.80 -23.52 -27.94
C LEU A 478 -6.40 -22.99 -29.26
N LEU A 479 -6.94 -23.87 -30.08
CA LEU A 479 -7.53 -23.54 -31.39
C LEU A 479 -6.56 -22.74 -32.29
N PRO A 480 -5.33 -23.19 -32.55
CA PRO A 480 -4.35 -22.41 -33.30
C PRO A 480 -4.78 -22.16 -34.76
N GLU A 481 -5.52 -23.08 -35.38
CA GLU A 481 -5.98 -22.98 -36.75
C GLU A 481 -7.48 -22.69 -36.79
N ARG A 482 -7.86 -21.42 -36.96
CA ARG A 482 -9.24 -21.00 -37.06
C ARG A 482 -9.41 -19.86 -38.07
N ASN A 483 -10.50 -19.92 -38.83
CA ASN A 483 -10.86 -18.86 -39.78
C ASN A 483 -11.72 -17.83 -39.03
N ILE A 484 -11.12 -16.71 -38.64
CA ILE A 484 -11.73 -15.71 -37.76
C ILE A 484 -12.11 -14.49 -38.60
N LYS A 485 -13.34 -13.99 -38.39
CA LYS A 485 -13.83 -12.74 -38.98
C LYS A 485 -14.03 -11.64 -37.93
N ASP A 486 -14.19 -12.03 -36.69
CA ASP A 486 -14.44 -11.14 -35.56
C ASP A 486 -13.14 -10.94 -34.77
N GLU A 487 -12.84 -9.72 -34.38
CA GLU A 487 -11.61 -9.34 -33.71
C GLU A 487 -11.51 -10.00 -32.33
N ASN A 488 -12.60 -9.98 -31.54
CA ASN A 488 -12.67 -10.65 -30.25
C ASN A 488 -12.47 -12.16 -30.35
N ASP A 489 -13.09 -12.78 -31.36
CA ASP A 489 -12.93 -14.21 -31.65
C ASP A 489 -11.50 -14.56 -32.11
N SER A 490 -10.69 -13.57 -32.48
CA SER A 490 -9.27 -13.76 -32.78
C SER A 490 -8.42 -13.99 -31.53
N SER A 491 -8.94 -13.72 -30.33
CA SER A 491 -8.22 -13.86 -29.05
C SER A 491 -7.49 -15.19 -28.93
N ILE A 492 -6.20 -15.14 -28.60
CA ILE A 492 -5.40 -16.32 -28.27
C ILE A 492 -5.92 -16.88 -26.95
N VAL A 493 -6.51 -18.06 -26.99
CA VAL A 493 -6.96 -18.76 -25.78
C VAL A 493 -5.78 -19.54 -25.21
N SER A 494 -5.37 -19.17 -24.00
CA SER A 494 -4.20 -19.76 -23.33
C SER A 494 -4.61 -20.75 -22.27
N TYR A 495 -4.20 -22.00 -22.42
CA TYR A 495 -4.27 -23.02 -21.37
C TYR A 495 -2.87 -23.26 -20.81
N PHE A 496 -2.73 -23.24 -19.50
CA PHE A 496 -1.47 -23.61 -18.85
C PHE A 496 -1.73 -24.36 -17.55
N GLN A 497 -0.77 -25.21 -17.21
CA GLN A 497 -0.85 -26.03 -16.00
C GLN A 497 0.51 -26.04 -15.31
N TYR A 498 0.48 -25.81 -14.01
CA TYR A 498 1.62 -25.99 -13.15
C TYR A 498 1.30 -26.95 -12.02
N ASP A 499 2.05 -28.06 -11.94
CA ASP A 499 1.79 -29.15 -11.00
C ASP A 499 0.34 -29.72 -11.18
N THR A 500 -0.49 -29.57 -10.16
CA THR A 500 -1.89 -30.06 -10.16
C THR A 500 -2.91 -28.97 -10.51
N CYS A 501 -2.51 -27.73 -10.64
CA CYS A 501 -3.44 -26.61 -10.89
C CYS A 501 -3.43 -26.22 -12.38
N SER A 502 -4.61 -26.18 -12.97
CA SER A 502 -4.87 -25.87 -14.37
C SER A 502 -5.56 -24.51 -14.52
N PHE A 503 -5.17 -23.77 -15.55
CA PHE A 503 -5.59 -22.40 -15.81
C PHE A 503 -6.04 -22.24 -17.26
N LEU A 504 -7.13 -21.49 -17.48
CA LEU A 504 -7.62 -21.15 -18.80
C LEU A 504 -7.89 -19.64 -18.91
N TRP A 505 -7.20 -18.96 -19.84
CA TRP A 505 -7.36 -17.54 -20.14
C TRP A 505 -8.01 -17.38 -21.50
N MET A 506 -9.22 -16.79 -21.53
CA MET A 506 -10.07 -16.75 -22.71
C MET A 506 -9.82 -15.53 -23.63
N GLY A 507 -9.04 -14.52 -23.17
CA GLY A 507 -9.06 -13.23 -23.82
C GLY A 507 -10.48 -12.68 -23.90
N ASP A 508 -10.90 -12.20 -25.06
CA ASP A 508 -12.27 -11.73 -25.33
C ASP A 508 -13.10 -12.70 -26.17
N ALA A 509 -12.66 -13.96 -26.25
CA ALA A 509 -13.32 -15.01 -26.99
C ALA A 509 -14.80 -15.16 -26.64
N SER A 510 -15.65 -15.28 -27.71
CA SER A 510 -17.10 -15.38 -27.57
C SER A 510 -17.58 -16.82 -27.32
N ILE A 511 -18.89 -16.96 -27.11
CA ILE A 511 -19.58 -18.26 -27.00
C ILE A 511 -19.32 -19.15 -28.25
N SER A 512 -19.07 -18.56 -29.42
CA SER A 512 -18.71 -19.33 -30.64
C SER A 512 -17.40 -20.10 -30.41
N ILE A 513 -16.40 -19.43 -29.83
CA ILE A 513 -15.10 -20.03 -29.52
C ILE A 513 -15.22 -21.05 -28.38
N GLU A 514 -16.02 -20.76 -27.34
CA GLU A 514 -16.31 -21.70 -26.26
C GLU A 514 -16.84 -23.04 -26.79
N ASN A 515 -17.79 -22.98 -27.72
CA ASN A 515 -18.36 -24.19 -28.37
C ASN A 515 -17.30 -24.96 -29.17
N GLN A 516 -16.39 -24.27 -29.87
CA GLN A 516 -15.29 -24.91 -30.59
C GLN A 516 -14.31 -25.58 -29.66
N LEU A 517 -13.99 -24.93 -28.50
CA LEU A 517 -13.13 -25.51 -27.48
C LEU A 517 -13.71 -26.80 -26.92
N LEU A 518 -14.99 -26.81 -26.53
CA LEU A 518 -15.69 -28.00 -26.04
C LEU A 518 -15.79 -29.13 -27.04
N GLN A 519 -15.82 -28.82 -28.36
CA GLN A 519 -15.84 -29.85 -29.41
C GLN A 519 -14.46 -30.51 -29.62
N ARG A 520 -13.36 -29.78 -29.36
CA ARG A 520 -12.01 -30.23 -29.69
C ARG A 520 -11.21 -30.74 -28.47
N TYR A 521 -11.51 -30.24 -27.28
CA TYR A 521 -10.74 -30.49 -26.08
C TYR A 521 -11.67 -30.97 -24.94
N ASP A 522 -11.18 -31.91 -24.18
CA ASP A 522 -11.74 -32.28 -22.87
C ASP A 522 -11.04 -31.41 -21.82
N LEU A 523 -11.69 -30.34 -21.36
CA LEU A 523 -11.14 -29.33 -20.49
C LEU A 523 -11.75 -29.45 -19.10
N ASP A 524 -10.90 -29.68 -18.10
CA ASP A 524 -11.18 -29.59 -16.68
C ASP A 524 -10.21 -28.56 -16.10
N VAL A 525 -10.71 -27.47 -15.53
CA VAL A 525 -9.89 -26.27 -15.24
C VAL A 525 -10.15 -25.79 -13.84
N ASP A 526 -9.13 -25.65 -13.01
CA ASP A 526 -9.28 -25.13 -11.65
C ASP A 526 -9.56 -23.62 -11.64
N VAL A 527 -8.89 -22.86 -12.53
CA VAL A 527 -8.99 -21.40 -12.58
C VAL A 527 -9.31 -20.93 -14.00
N LEU A 528 -10.42 -20.23 -14.13
CA LEU A 528 -10.87 -19.62 -15.39
C LEU A 528 -10.76 -18.09 -15.33
N LYS A 529 -10.01 -17.46 -16.22
CA LYS A 529 -10.21 -16.05 -16.54
C LYS A 529 -11.34 -15.96 -17.58
N LEU A 530 -12.49 -15.42 -17.13
CA LEU A 530 -13.69 -15.34 -17.96
C LEU A 530 -13.43 -14.45 -19.20
N GLY A 531 -14.03 -14.84 -20.32
CA GLY A 531 -13.89 -14.12 -21.58
C GLY A 531 -14.58 -12.76 -21.56
N HIS A 532 -14.05 -11.82 -22.32
CA HIS A 532 -14.63 -10.53 -22.63
C HIS A 532 -15.14 -9.77 -21.39
N HIS A 533 -14.32 -9.71 -20.35
CA HIS A 533 -14.60 -9.04 -19.08
C HIS A 533 -15.94 -9.44 -18.41
N GLY A 534 -16.42 -10.66 -18.69
CA GLY A 534 -17.72 -11.13 -18.22
C GLY A 534 -18.91 -10.60 -19.06
N SER A 535 -18.69 -10.32 -20.35
CA SER A 535 -19.76 -9.94 -21.28
C SER A 535 -20.82 -11.03 -21.42
N ARG A 536 -22.04 -10.63 -21.72
CA ARG A 536 -23.13 -11.60 -22.09
C ARG A 536 -22.85 -12.41 -23.36
N THR A 537 -21.85 -12.01 -24.15
CA THR A 537 -21.42 -12.71 -25.38
C THR A 537 -20.41 -13.80 -25.13
N SER A 538 -19.99 -13.96 -23.87
CA SER A 538 -19.04 -14.97 -23.43
C SER A 538 -19.52 -15.67 -22.14
N SER A 539 -18.77 -16.66 -21.64
CA SER A 539 -19.01 -17.38 -20.41
C SER A 539 -20.41 -17.99 -20.31
N SER A 540 -20.76 -18.76 -21.37
CA SER A 540 -22.06 -19.42 -21.45
C SER A 540 -22.23 -20.44 -20.31
N PHE A 541 -23.47 -20.67 -19.86
CA PHE A 541 -23.78 -21.66 -18.83
C PHE A 541 -23.22 -23.04 -19.18
N HIS A 542 -23.41 -23.47 -20.44
CA HIS A 542 -22.94 -24.77 -20.93
C HIS A 542 -21.41 -24.88 -20.88
N PHE A 543 -20.69 -23.82 -21.25
CA PHE A 543 -19.23 -23.81 -21.18
C PHE A 543 -18.76 -23.92 -19.72
N LEU A 544 -19.28 -23.04 -18.84
CA LEU A 544 -18.94 -23.06 -17.42
C LEU A 544 -19.25 -24.40 -16.74
N GLU A 545 -20.41 -25.00 -17.04
CA GLU A 545 -20.81 -26.32 -16.53
C GLU A 545 -19.87 -27.44 -16.98
N LYS A 546 -19.33 -27.34 -18.21
CA LYS A 546 -18.47 -28.39 -18.77
C LYS A 546 -17.03 -28.33 -18.29
N ILE A 547 -16.48 -27.12 -18.10
CA ILE A 547 -15.09 -26.95 -17.66
C ILE A 547 -14.95 -26.87 -16.15
N ASP A 548 -16.08 -26.76 -15.43
CA ASP A 548 -16.25 -26.84 -13.96
C ASP A 548 -15.17 -26.12 -13.12
N PRO A 549 -14.88 -24.81 -13.34
CA PRO A 549 -13.80 -24.15 -12.64
C PRO A 549 -14.18 -23.90 -11.17
N THR A 550 -13.24 -24.12 -10.27
CA THR A 550 -13.40 -23.75 -8.86
C THR A 550 -13.40 -22.22 -8.68
N LEU A 551 -12.54 -21.51 -9.42
CA LEU A 551 -12.37 -20.06 -9.34
C LEU A 551 -12.51 -19.40 -10.72
N GLY A 552 -13.39 -18.39 -10.81
CA GLY A 552 -13.53 -17.50 -11.94
C GLY A 552 -12.91 -16.13 -11.67
N ILE A 553 -12.10 -15.61 -12.60
CA ILE A 553 -11.51 -14.27 -12.53
C ILE A 553 -12.13 -13.40 -13.60
N ILE A 554 -12.54 -12.18 -13.24
CA ILE A 554 -13.05 -11.18 -14.16
C ILE A 554 -12.18 -9.91 -14.03
N SER A 555 -11.40 -9.61 -15.06
CA SER A 555 -10.72 -8.31 -15.18
C SER A 555 -11.72 -7.28 -15.67
N VAL A 556 -12.06 -6.29 -14.88
CA VAL A 556 -13.08 -5.31 -15.22
C VAL A 556 -12.92 -4.02 -14.40
N GLY A 557 -13.10 -2.88 -15.04
CA GLY A 557 -13.07 -1.57 -14.38
C GLY A 557 -14.37 -1.25 -13.64
N LYS A 558 -14.26 -0.46 -12.57
CA LYS A 558 -15.41 0.15 -11.92
C LYS A 558 -16.06 1.16 -12.88
N ASP A 559 -17.37 1.21 -12.90
CA ASP A 559 -18.16 2.17 -13.71
C ASP A 559 -17.82 2.12 -15.22
N ASN A 560 -17.52 0.91 -15.73
CA ASN A 560 -17.22 0.72 -17.14
C ASN A 560 -18.46 0.97 -18.02
N LYS A 561 -18.25 1.57 -19.20
CA LYS A 561 -19.31 1.95 -20.14
C LYS A 561 -20.13 0.78 -20.69
N TYR A 562 -19.60 -0.44 -20.59
CA TYR A 562 -20.19 -1.65 -21.15
C TYR A 562 -21.13 -2.38 -20.19
N ASN A 563 -21.23 -1.92 -18.93
CA ASN A 563 -21.95 -2.58 -17.84
C ASN A 563 -21.45 -4.03 -17.60
N HIS A 564 -20.16 -4.26 -17.73
CA HIS A 564 -19.55 -5.56 -17.41
C HIS A 564 -19.23 -5.67 -15.90
N PRO A 565 -19.22 -6.88 -15.34
CA PRO A 565 -19.74 -8.12 -15.93
C PRO A 565 -21.28 -8.11 -16.01
N SER A 566 -21.80 -8.86 -16.98
CA SER A 566 -23.24 -9.06 -17.17
C SER A 566 -23.83 -9.82 -15.97
N SER A 567 -25.00 -9.39 -15.50
CA SER A 567 -25.73 -10.08 -14.42
C SER A 567 -26.02 -11.55 -14.76
N LYS A 568 -26.19 -11.87 -16.04
CA LYS A 568 -26.40 -13.24 -16.52
C LYS A 568 -25.16 -14.11 -16.28
N VAL A 569 -23.96 -13.58 -16.57
CA VAL A 569 -22.70 -14.32 -16.35
C VAL A 569 -22.47 -14.56 -14.86
N ILE A 570 -22.69 -13.53 -14.02
CA ILE A 570 -22.61 -13.67 -12.56
C ILE A 570 -23.59 -14.74 -12.06
N SER A 571 -24.86 -14.68 -12.53
CA SER A 571 -25.88 -15.67 -12.13
C SER A 571 -25.51 -17.09 -12.57
N ASN A 572 -24.96 -17.26 -13.78
CA ASN A 572 -24.53 -18.56 -14.28
C ASN A 572 -23.43 -19.16 -13.38
N ALA A 573 -22.43 -18.38 -13.06
CA ALA A 573 -21.32 -18.80 -12.21
C ALA A 573 -21.81 -19.18 -10.78
N HIS A 574 -22.66 -18.36 -10.17
CA HIS A 574 -23.24 -18.65 -8.87
C HIS A 574 -24.11 -19.91 -8.84
N LEU A 575 -24.89 -20.15 -9.90
CA LEU A 575 -25.71 -21.38 -10.00
C LEU A 575 -24.85 -22.64 -10.09
N LEU A 576 -23.65 -22.54 -10.64
CA LEU A 576 -22.70 -23.63 -10.75
C LEU A 576 -21.75 -23.73 -9.52
N GLY A 577 -21.87 -22.81 -8.55
CA GLY A 577 -21.01 -22.80 -7.36
C GLY A 577 -19.59 -22.30 -7.60
N ILE A 578 -19.36 -21.59 -8.72
CA ILE A 578 -18.04 -21.02 -9.06
C ILE A 578 -17.80 -19.76 -8.22
N ASP A 579 -16.69 -19.71 -7.49
CA ASP A 579 -16.26 -18.51 -6.78
C ASP A 579 -15.75 -17.46 -7.77
N LEU A 580 -16.29 -16.24 -7.70
CA LEU A 580 -15.90 -15.15 -8.61
C LEU A 580 -15.06 -14.10 -7.88
N LEU A 581 -13.91 -13.76 -8.45
CA LEU A 581 -13.09 -12.61 -8.07
C LEU A 581 -13.08 -11.58 -9.20
N MET A 582 -13.42 -10.33 -8.88
CA MET A 582 -13.44 -9.22 -9.84
C MET A 582 -12.41 -8.16 -9.48
N THR A 583 -11.58 -7.74 -10.45
CA THR A 583 -10.55 -6.72 -10.20
C THR A 583 -11.14 -5.39 -9.71
N LYS A 584 -12.34 -5.00 -10.15
CA LYS A 584 -13.04 -3.79 -9.68
C LYS A 584 -13.38 -3.80 -8.19
N GLU A 585 -13.53 -4.98 -7.58
CA GLU A 585 -13.88 -5.16 -6.17
C GLU A 585 -12.65 -5.49 -5.33
N GLU A 586 -11.93 -6.52 -5.77
CA GLU A 586 -10.81 -7.11 -5.05
C GLU A 586 -9.45 -6.49 -5.41
N GLY A 587 -9.38 -5.70 -6.47
CA GLY A 587 -8.11 -5.23 -7.02
C GLY A 587 -7.32 -6.36 -7.67
N MET A 588 -5.99 -6.28 -7.66
CA MET A 588 -5.10 -7.31 -8.18
C MET A 588 -5.34 -8.65 -7.49
N ILE A 589 -5.46 -9.70 -8.29
CA ILE A 589 -5.63 -11.08 -7.83
C ILE A 589 -4.29 -11.80 -8.04
N HIS A 590 -3.73 -12.33 -6.97
CA HIS A 590 -2.48 -13.05 -6.98
C HIS A 590 -2.69 -14.50 -6.57
N ILE A 591 -2.48 -15.43 -7.49
CA ILE A 591 -2.51 -16.87 -7.26
C ILE A 591 -1.07 -17.36 -7.13
N PHE A 592 -0.80 -18.25 -6.18
CA PHE A 592 0.51 -18.86 -6.01
C PHE A 592 0.41 -20.33 -5.67
N THR A 593 1.19 -21.13 -6.38
CA THR A 593 1.17 -22.60 -6.27
C THR A 593 2.51 -23.12 -5.77
N LEU A 594 2.47 -24.03 -4.82
CA LEU A 594 3.63 -24.81 -4.37
C LEU A 594 3.23 -26.28 -4.31
N LYS A 595 3.74 -27.06 -5.24
CA LYS A 595 3.30 -28.46 -5.41
C LYS A 595 1.76 -28.47 -5.54
N LYS A 596 1.09 -29.37 -4.86
CA LYS A 596 -0.37 -29.55 -4.89
C LYS A 596 -1.19 -28.51 -4.13
N PHE A 597 -0.56 -27.47 -3.57
CA PHE A 597 -1.26 -26.44 -2.82
C PHE A 597 -1.29 -25.15 -3.62
N THR A 598 -2.48 -24.72 -3.97
CA THR A 598 -2.72 -23.45 -4.67
C THR A 598 -3.53 -22.53 -3.78
N PHE A 599 -3.05 -21.31 -3.64
CA PHE A 599 -3.67 -20.25 -2.84
C PHE A 599 -3.87 -19.01 -3.66
N PHE A 600 -4.82 -18.18 -3.26
CA PHE A 600 -4.94 -16.84 -3.79
C PHE A 600 -4.94 -15.79 -2.68
N VAL A 601 -4.50 -14.60 -3.01
CA VAL A 601 -4.62 -13.39 -2.19
C VAL A 601 -4.97 -12.21 -3.08
N THR A 602 -5.88 -11.36 -2.61
CA THR A 602 -6.29 -10.17 -3.35
C THR A 602 -5.70 -8.90 -2.72
N ALA A 603 -5.71 -7.80 -3.47
CA ALA A 603 -5.23 -6.52 -2.97
C ALA A 603 -6.09 -5.95 -1.82
N THR A 604 -7.33 -6.40 -1.66
CA THR A 604 -8.20 -6.08 -0.50
C THR A 604 -7.88 -6.94 0.72
N GLY A 605 -7.07 -8.01 0.57
CA GLY A 605 -6.66 -8.91 1.64
C GLY A 605 -7.52 -10.16 1.79
N LEU A 606 -8.43 -10.44 0.83
CA LEU A 606 -9.11 -11.73 0.79
C LEU A 606 -8.09 -12.82 0.48
N PHE A 607 -8.15 -13.93 1.22
CA PHE A 607 -7.25 -15.07 1.08
C PHE A 607 -8.05 -16.37 1.03
N GLY A 608 -7.67 -17.28 0.15
CA GLY A 608 -8.31 -18.58 0.02
C GLY A 608 -7.37 -19.64 -0.57
N MET A 609 -7.88 -20.85 -0.64
CA MET A 609 -7.22 -22.01 -1.25
C MET A 609 -8.13 -22.54 -2.37
N ILE A 610 -7.50 -22.92 -3.49
CA ILE A 610 -8.12 -23.51 -4.68
C ILE A 610 -7.91 -25.03 -4.66
#